data_7c2cd9be084c6f5594cd48b26d67ec3e
#
_entry.id   7c2cd9be084c6f5594cd48b26d67ec3e
#
_cell.length_a   1.000
_cell.length_b   1.000
_cell.length_c   1.000
_cell.angle_alpha   90.00
_cell.angle_beta   90.00
_cell.angle_gamma   90.00
#
_symmetry.space_group_name_H-M   'P 1'
#
loop_
_entity.id
_entity.type
_entity.pdbx_description
1 polymer ?
#
loop_
_entity_poly.entity_id
_entity_poly.type
_entity_poly.pdbx_seq_one_letter_code
_entity_poly.pdbx_strand_id
1 'polypeptide(L)'
;MPDNSQNLLSKLDTIISLASISSNDPAIDSSNEAVIDLLANDFESMGFSCEIIPCESRPEAGKTNLIATLGSGPGGLVLAGHTDTVPLDEDLWSVDPFRLTERDDKLYGLGITDMKGFFPILMEAIKPLLDAQFSEPLIILATADEETSMQGARKLAELGRPRARSAIIGEPTGMRPVRAHKGMMMDSIRLTGQSGHSSDPALGNSALDAMHAVISELIKFRNELKQKYHSEIFEIPYPTLNLGSIHGGDSPNRICGHCNLDIDLRLLPGMHLETVRAEIRQRLRTITDPLGIEFELVTLFSGTPAFFAEEDSKLLATAEKLTGHAGISVAFGTEGPFLQELGMDTIILGPGNIDQAHQPDEYMSLEMIKPCIDFLQQIISQQCL
;
A
#
# COMPACT_ATOMS: atom_id res chain seq x y z
N MET A 1 -9.20 27.89 23.93
CA MET A 1 -8.83 26.77 23.06
C MET A 1 -7.86 27.15 21.95
N PRO A 2 -6.98 28.12 22.10
CA PRO A 2 -5.93 28.40 21.11
C PRO A 2 -4.69 27.47 21.22
N ASP A 3 -4.53 26.81 22.37
CA ASP A 3 -3.28 26.08 22.68
C ASP A 3 -3.16 24.69 22.00
N ASN A 4 -4.28 23.99 21.77
CA ASN A 4 -4.26 22.64 21.17
C ASN A 4 -4.02 22.65 19.65
N SER A 5 -4.53 23.64 18.92
CA SER A 5 -4.35 23.70 17.46
C SER A 5 -2.90 24.05 17.07
N GLN A 6 -2.23 24.93 17.82
CA GLN A 6 -0.82 25.25 17.60
C GLN A 6 0.09 24.04 17.86
N ASN A 7 -0.24 23.20 18.83
CA ASN A 7 0.50 21.97 19.13
C ASN A 7 0.36 20.94 18.00
N LEU A 8 -0.85 20.75 17.44
CA LEU A 8 -1.07 19.84 16.30
C LEU A 8 -0.31 20.30 15.07
N LEU A 9 -0.41 21.59 14.70
CA LEU A 9 0.31 22.12 13.53
C LEU A 9 1.83 22.00 13.68
N SER A 10 2.37 22.21 14.89
CA SER A 10 3.80 22.02 15.16
C SER A 10 4.22 20.56 15.01
N LYS A 11 3.40 19.60 15.46
CA LYS A 11 3.70 18.17 15.28
C LYS A 11 3.60 17.74 13.81
N LEU A 12 2.62 18.28 13.08
CA LEU A 12 2.49 18.05 11.64
C LEU A 12 3.72 18.62 10.88
N ASP A 13 4.16 19.81 11.20
CA ASP A 13 5.37 20.41 10.59
C ASP A 13 6.62 19.55 10.89
N THR A 14 6.77 19.11 12.13
CA THR A 14 7.90 18.27 12.52
C THR A 14 7.94 16.96 11.75
N ILE A 15 6.83 16.21 11.65
CA ILE A 15 6.83 14.91 10.96
C ILE A 15 6.97 15.07 9.44
N ILE A 16 6.40 16.13 8.85
CA ILE A 16 6.54 16.43 7.41
C ILE A 16 7.98 16.80 7.08
N SER A 17 8.70 17.49 7.97
CA SER A 17 10.08 17.88 7.74
C SER A 17 11.06 16.70 7.65
N LEU A 18 10.68 15.54 8.11
CA LEU A 18 11.49 14.31 8.05
C LEU A 18 11.26 13.58 6.75
N ALA A 19 12.22 13.66 5.82
CA ALA A 19 12.16 12.90 4.57
C ALA A 19 12.22 11.37 4.86
N SER A 20 11.36 10.61 4.20
CA SER A 20 11.27 9.15 4.33
C SER A 20 10.79 8.54 3.01
N ILE A 21 11.47 8.87 1.93
CA ILE A 21 11.09 8.44 0.58
C ILE A 21 11.33 6.95 0.41
N SER A 22 10.32 6.23 -0.08
CA SER A 22 10.44 4.83 -0.47
C SER A 22 10.56 4.71 -1.98
N SER A 23 11.62 4.04 -2.45
CA SER A 23 11.89 3.90 -3.87
C SER A 23 12.60 2.58 -4.19
N ASN A 24 12.35 2.04 -5.39
CA ASN A 24 13.16 0.95 -5.94
C ASN A 24 14.53 1.42 -6.47
N ASP A 25 14.73 2.72 -6.64
CA ASP A 25 16.03 3.31 -6.97
C ASP A 25 16.78 3.65 -5.68
N PRO A 26 17.91 2.96 -5.39
CA PRO A 26 18.69 3.21 -4.16
C PRO A 26 19.27 4.62 -4.07
N ALA A 27 19.31 5.37 -5.18
CA ALA A 27 19.84 6.73 -5.18
C ALA A 27 18.89 7.75 -4.52
N ILE A 28 17.60 7.45 -4.47
CA ILE A 28 16.54 8.31 -3.91
C ILE A 28 15.79 7.66 -2.75
N ASP A 29 15.98 6.35 -2.54
CA ASP A 29 15.42 5.64 -1.37
C ASP A 29 16.05 6.15 -0.09
N SER A 30 15.24 6.42 0.93
CA SER A 30 15.71 6.96 2.21
C SER A 30 15.16 6.21 3.41
N SER A 31 15.88 6.28 4.53
CA SER A 31 15.45 5.69 5.81
C SER A 31 14.19 6.38 6.34
N ASN A 32 13.34 5.59 7.02
CA ASN A 32 12.25 6.12 7.83
C ASN A 32 12.58 6.17 9.34
N GLU A 33 13.81 5.81 9.75
CA GLU A 33 14.21 5.75 11.17
C GLU A 33 13.93 7.04 11.91
N ALA A 34 14.23 8.21 11.31
CA ALA A 34 13.98 9.50 11.96
C ALA A 34 12.48 9.73 12.26
N VAL A 35 11.59 9.29 11.38
CA VAL A 35 10.14 9.35 11.60
C VAL A 35 9.73 8.37 12.70
N ILE A 36 10.26 7.15 12.69
CA ILE A 36 9.98 6.12 13.70
C ILE A 36 10.48 6.56 15.08
N ASP A 37 11.69 7.13 15.17
CA ASP A 37 12.24 7.64 16.44
C ASP A 37 11.39 8.80 16.99
N LEU A 38 10.94 9.73 16.13
CA LEU A 38 10.02 10.79 16.52
C LEU A 38 8.72 10.21 17.11
N LEU A 39 8.10 9.26 16.38
CA LEU A 39 6.84 8.64 16.80
C LEU A 39 7.02 7.83 18.09
N ALA A 40 8.10 7.07 18.24
CA ALA A 40 8.39 6.31 19.43
C ALA A 40 8.52 7.23 20.65
N ASN A 41 9.32 8.31 20.56
CA ASN A 41 9.46 9.29 21.63
C ASN A 41 8.12 9.96 22.00
N ASP A 42 7.33 10.34 21.01
CA ASP A 42 6.02 10.95 21.24
C ASP A 42 5.06 9.98 21.95
N PHE A 43 4.94 8.73 21.49
CA PHE A 43 4.07 7.72 22.11
C PHE A 43 4.57 7.27 23.50
N GLU A 44 5.88 7.15 23.70
CA GLU A 44 6.45 6.91 25.04
C GLU A 44 6.09 8.02 26.01
N SER A 45 6.14 9.28 25.58
CA SER A 45 5.74 10.43 26.41
C SER A 45 4.25 10.40 26.79
N MET A 46 3.42 9.69 26.00
CA MET A 46 2.00 9.45 26.25
C MET A 46 1.75 8.17 27.07
N GLY A 47 2.80 7.43 27.48
CA GLY A 47 2.70 6.24 28.31
C GLY A 47 2.60 4.92 27.54
N PHE A 48 2.83 4.91 26.23
CA PHE A 48 2.91 3.69 25.44
C PHE A 48 4.25 2.96 25.67
N SER A 49 4.22 1.64 25.56
CA SER A 49 5.42 0.82 25.42
C SER A 49 5.74 0.68 23.94
N CYS A 50 6.91 1.13 23.51
CA CYS A 50 7.33 1.15 22.13
C CYS A 50 8.32 0.03 21.81
N GLU A 51 8.14 -0.62 20.65
CA GLU A 51 9.04 -1.61 20.09
C GLU A 51 9.34 -1.25 18.63
N ILE A 52 10.63 -1.08 18.30
CA ILE A 52 11.10 -0.81 16.94
C ILE A 52 11.58 -2.12 16.32
N ILE A 53 11.07 -2.45 15.13
CA ILE A 53 11.34 -3.71 14.43
C ILE A 53 11.99 -3.41 13.08
N PRO A 54 13.27 -3.71 12.88
CA PRO A 54 13.94 -3.54 11.61
C PRO A 54 13.32 -4.42 10.49
N CYS A 55 13.22 -3.87 9.28
CA CYS A 55 12.86 -4.60 8.08
C CYS A 55 14.16 -5.12 7.43
N GLU A 56 14.42 -6.42 7.50
CA GLU A 56 15.69 -7.04 7.11
C GLU A 56 15.95 -7.08 5.60
N SER A 57 14.95 -6.77 4.75
CA SER A 57 15.09 -6.83 3.30
C SER A 57 16.16 -5.89 2.72
N ARG A 58 16.40 -4.77 3.40
CA ARG A 58 17.44 -3.79 3.09
C ARG A 58 17.97 -3.15 4.39
N PRO A 59 18.81 -3.86 5.16
CA PRO A 59 19.31 -3.33 6.43
C PRO A 59 20.03 -1.98 6.30
N GLU A 60 20.72 -1.78 5.15
CA GLU A 60 21.42 -0.53 4.83
C GLU A 60 20.48 0.64 4.53
N ALA A 61 19.23 0.39 4.19
CA ALA A 61 18.24 1.43 3.91
C ALA A 61 17.58 1.97 5.20
N GLY A 62 17.85 1.36 6.38
CA GLY A 62 17.30 1.83 7.66
C GLY A 62 15.77 1.83 7.68
N LYS A 63 15.13 0.77 7.16
CA LYS A 63 13.68 0.63 7.17
C LYS A 63 13.21 -0.08 8.43
N THR A 64 12.33 0.56 9.18
CA THR A 64 11.87 0.05 10.48
C THR A 64 10.37 0.26 10.67
N ASN A 65 9.76 -0.64 11.46
CA ASN A 65 8.38 -0.51 11.93
C ASN A 65 8.37 -0.12 13.41
N LEU A 66 7.31 0.53 13.85
CA LEU A 66 7.01 0.79 15.25
C LEU A 66 5.74 0.05 15.66
N ILE A 67 5.78 -0.66 16.79
CA ILE A 67 4.60 -1.11 17.55
C ILE A 67 4.59 -0.36 18.87
N ALA A 68 3.65 0.56 19.07
CA ALA A 68 3.45 1.27 20.33
C ALA A 68 2.14 0.78 20.97
N THR A 69 2.21 0.30 22.22
CA THR A 69 1.09 -0.35 22.91
C THR A 69 0.76 0.36 24.22
N LEU A 70 -0.52 0.71 24.41
CA LEU A 70 -1.07 1.22 25.66
C LEU A 70 -2.16 0.25 26.18
N GLY A 71 -2.07 -0.12 27.43
CA GLY A 71 -2.94 -1.14 28.01
C GLY A 71 -2.42 -2.55 27.78
N SER A 72 -3.20 -3.55 28.13
CA SER A 72 -2.82 -4.96 28.04
C SER A 72 -4.05 -5.87 27.98
N GLY A 73 -3.86 -7.13 27.64
CA GLY A 73 -4.92 -8.14 27.61
C GLY A 73 -5.26 -8.61 26.20
N PRO A 74 -6.26 -9.49 26.07
CA PRO A 74 -6.72 -9.96 24.76
C PRO A 74 -7.64 -8.94 24.10
N GLY A 75 -7.80 -9.01 22.79
CA GLY A 75 -8.64 -8.10 22.02
C GLY A 75 -7.92 -6.83 21.63
N GLY A 76 -8.58 -5.69 21.71
CA GLY A 76 -8.02 -4.37 21.43
C GLY A 76 -8.13 -3.92 19.97
N LEU A 77 -7.55 -2.76 19.73
CA LEU A 77 -7.60 -2.04 18.45
C LEU A 77 -6.19 -1.68 17.98
N VAL A 78 -5.89 -2.01 16.74
CA VAL A 78 -4.74 -1.47 16.00
C VAL A 78 -5.17 -0.26 15.20
N LEU A 79 -4.42 0.84 15.30
CA LEU A 79 -4.49 1.99 14.41
C LEU A 79 -3.18 2.08 13.65
N ALA A 80 -3.25 1.80 12.36
CA ALA A 80 -2.08 1.61 11.50
C ALA A 80 -1.92 2.71 10.46
N GLY A 81 -0.69 2.96 10.07
CA GLY A 81 -0.32 3.80 8.95
C GLY A 81 1.13 3.61 8.54
N HIS A 82 1.46 3.99 7.31
CA HIS A 82 2.84 3.97 6.85
C HIS A 82 3.55 5.31 7.13
N THR A 83 4.86 5.25 7.15
CA THR A 83 5.74 6.39 7.47
C THR A 83 6.56 6.86 6.29
N ASP A 84 6.55 6.10 5.23
CA ASP A 84 7.23 6.43 3.97
C ASP A 84 6.35 7.30 3.06
N THR A 85 6.96 7.86 2.04
CA THR A 85 6.32 8.68 1.01
C THR A 85 6.89 8.30 -0.35
N VAL A 86 6.14 8.60 -1.41
CA VAL A 86 6.64 8.46 -2.78
C VAL A 86 7.77 9.43 -3.11
N PRO A 87 8.59 9.14 -4.13
CA PRO A 87 9.47 10.14 -4.76
C PRO A 87 8.67 11.33 -5.29
N LEU A 88 9.31 12.50 -5.29
CA LEU A 88 8.68 13.75 -5.74
C LEU A 88 9.52 14.45 -6.80
N ASP A 89 8.85 15.24 -7.62
CA ASP A 89 9.46 16.19 -8.55
C ASP A 89 9.41 17.58 -7.91
N GLU A 90 10.49 17.97 -7.19
CA GLU A 90 10.55 19.24 -6.43
C GLU A 90 10.21 20.47 -7.29
N ASP A 91 10.61 20.48 -8.54
CA ASP A 91 10.36 21.58 -9.49
C ASP A 91 8.86 21.83 -9.78
N LEU A 92 8.00 20.86 -9.48
CA LEU A 92 6.55 20.96 -9.69
C LEU A 92 5.80 21.47 -8.45
N TRP A 93 6.48 21.55 -7.29
CA TRP A 93 5.84 22.03 -6.07
C TRP A 93 5.84 23.56 -5.98
N SER A 94 4.70 24.15 -5.61
CA SER A 94 4.59 25.59 -5.38
C SER A 94 4.97 26.02 -3.95
N VAL A 95 5.13 25.06 -3.05
CA VAL A 95 5.56 25.19 -1.65
C VAL A 95 6.69 24.21 -1.36
N ASP A 96 7.42 24.41 -0.26
CA ASP A 96 8.43 23.44 0.20
C ASP A 96 7.72 22.14 0.65
N PRO A 97 7.97 20.99 0.00
CA PRO A 97 7.31 19.73 0.32
C PRO A 97 7.65 19.19 1.72
N PHE A 98 8.79 19.60 2.29
CA PHE A 98 9.25 19.19 3.62
C PHE A 98 8.98 20.25 4.71
N ARG A 99 8.05 21.16 4.44
CA ARG A 99 7.61 22.17 5.40
C ARG A 99 6.10 22.34 5.33
N LEU A 100 5.43 22.23 6.48
CA LEU A 100 4.00 22.44 6.54
C LEU A 100 3.63 23.87 6.14
N THR A 101 2.81 24.01 5.11
CA THR A 101 2.31 25.31 4.65
C THR A 101 0.79 25.35 4.78
N GLU A 102 0.28 26.26 5.63
CA GLU A 102 -1.17 26.51 5.73
C GLU A 102 -1.58 27.61 4.75
N ARG A 103 -2.53 27.31 3.86
CA ARG A 103 -3.06 28.24 2.88
C ARG A 103 -4.46 27.80 2.43
N ASP A 104 -5.41 28.72 2.37
CA ASP A 104 -6.76 28.48 1.84
C ASP A 104 -7.50 27.29 2.51
N ASP A 105 -7.47 27.25 3.86
CA ASP A 105 -8.04 26.18 4.68
C ASP A 105 -7.47 24.77 4.37
N LYS A 106 -6.24 24.71 3.87
CA LYS A 106 -5.51 23.50 3.54
C LYS A 106 -4.12 23.50 4.16
N LEU A 107 -3.64 22.32 4.50
CA LEU A 107 -2.28 22.04 4.94
C LEU A 107 -1.53 21.33 3.82
N TYR A 108 -0.47 21.92 3.32
CA TYR A 108 0.38 21.39 2.24
C TYR A 108 1.66 20.79 2.81
N GLY A 109 2.11 19.69 2.24
CA GLY A 109 3.37 19.01 2.57
C GLY A 109 3.35 17.57 2.12
N LEU A 110 4.50 17.00 1.79
CA LEU A 110 4.63 15.61 1.34
C LEU A 110 4.33 14.61 2.47
N GLY A 111 3.34 13.75 2.28
CA GLY A 111 2.86 12.82 3.29
C GLY A 111 1.89 13.44 4.30
N ILE A 112 1.41 14.67 4.07
CA ILE A 112 0.37 15.27 4.93
C ILE A 112 -0.95 14.51 4.81
N THR A 113 -1.26 14.00 3.64
CA THR A 113 -2.44 13.22 3.31
C THR A 113 -2.10 11.73 3.26
N ASP A 114 -0.98 11.35 2.64
CA ASP A 114 -0.56 9.98 2.39
C ASP A 114 0.84 9.69 2.98
N MET A 115 0.94 9.20 4.26
CA MET A 115 -0.11 9.36 5.26
C MET A 115 0.48 9.75 6.61
N LYS A 116 1.70 10.37 6.63
CA LYS A 116 2.38 10.77 7.87
C LYS A 116 1.54 11.70 8.76
N GLY A 117 0.70 12.56 8.12
CA GLY A 117 -0.20 13.48 8.83
C GLY A 117 -1.23 12.78 9.73
N PHE A 118 -1.53 11.51 9.48
CA PHE A 118 -2.42 10.72 10.32
C PHE A 118 -1.93 10.58 11.77
N PHE A 119 -0.62 10.40 12.00
CA PHE A 119 -0.08 10.15 13.35
C PHE A 119 -0.27 11.32 14.31
N PRO A 120 0.03 12.59 13.98
CA PRO A 120 -0.27 13.71 14.86
C PRO A 120 -1.77 13.88 15.14
N ILE A 121 -2.65 13.64 14.15
CA ILE A 121 -4.11 13.66 14.31
C ILE A 121 -4.55 12.58 15.30
N LEU A 122 -3.98 11.38 15.17
CA LEU A 122 -4.21 10.26 16.08
C LEU A 122 -3.78 10.58 17.52
N MET A 123 -2.62 11.21 17.70
CA MET A 123 -2.16 11.65 19.02
C MET A 123 -3.15 12.64 19.67
N GLU A 124 -3.69 13.60 18.91
CA GLU A 124 -4.71 14.52 19.42
C GLU A 124 -5.99 13.79 19.83
N ALA A 125 -6.38 12.74 19.12
CA ALA A 125 -7.53 11.93 19.48
C ALA A 125 -7.31 11.13 20.77
N ILE A 126 -6.09 10.63 21.01
CA ILE A 126 -5.75 9.81 22.19
C ILE A 126 -5.60 10.64 23.46
N LYS A 127 -5.03 11.86 23.38
CA LYS A 127 -4.71 12.70 24.54
C LYS A 127 -5.82 12.79 25.62
N PRO A 128 -7.10 13.07 25.29
CA PRO A 128 -8.14 13.19 26.30
C PRO A 128 -8.55 11.84 26.91
N LEU A 129 -8.08 10.73 26.39
CA LEU A 129 -8.37 9.38 26.84
C LEU A 129 -7.28 8.79 27.74
N LEU A 130 -6.13 9.44 27.87
CA LEU A 130 -4.95 8.90 28.60
C LEU A 130 -5.21 8.67 30.10
N ASP A 131 -6.10 9.44 30.71
CA ASP A 131 -6.48 9.27 32.12
C ASP A 131 -7.49 8.14 32.34
N ALA A 132 -8.03 7.55 31.27
CA ALA A 132 -8.98 6.44 31.36
C ALA A 132 -8.25 5.10 31.58
N GLN A 133 -8.97 4.15 32.17
CA GLN A 133 -8.44 2.78 32.29
C GLN A 133 -8.72 1.98 31.02
N PHE A 134 -7.67 1.64 30.29
CA PHE A 134 -7.76 0.76 29.13
C PHE A 134 -8.01 -0.69 29.57
N SER A 135 -9.17 -1.23 29.22
CA SER A 135 -9.55 -2.63 29.49
C SER A 135 -8.98 -3.60 28.46
N GLU A 136 -8.70 -3.12 27.24
CA GLU A 136 -8.08 -3.80 26.14
C GLU A 136 -6.99 -2.94 25.50
N PRO A 137 -5.96 -3.52 24.85
CA PRO A 137 -4.85 -2.73 24.33
C PRO A 137 -5.24 -1.85 23.14
N LEU A 138 -4.76 -0.60 23.18
CA LEU A 138 -4.65 0.27 22.01
C LEU A 138 -3.24 0.13 21.45
N ILE A 139 -3.12 -0.23 20.18
CA ILE A 139 -1.85 -0.46 19.51
C ILE A 139 -1.74 0.49 18.33
N ILE A 140 -0.67 1.27 18.28
CA ILE A 140 -0.32 2.08 17.13
C ILE A 140 0.73 1.33 16.34
N LEU A 141 0.50 1.20 15.05
CA LEU A 141 1.39 0.53 14.12
C LEU A 141 1.86 1.53 13.07
N ALA A 142 3.16 1.81 13.05
CA ALA A 142 3.76 2.63 12.01
C ALA A 142 4.71 1.76 11.18
N THR A 143 4.44 1.67 9.88
CA THR A 143 5.11 0.73 8.97
C THR A 143 6.02 1.42 7.98
N ALA A 144 6.90 0.64 7.37
CA ALA A 144 7.85 1.06 6.35
C ALA A 144 7.50 0.47 4.98
N ASP A 145 7.92 1.16 3.90
CA ASP A 145 7.90 0.69 2.51
C ASP A 145 6.50 0.25 2.00
N GLU A 146 5.45 0.90 2.46
CA GLU A 146 4.11 0.68 1.92
C GLU A 146 4.08 1.02 0.42
N GLU A 147 4.62 2.18 0.07
CA GLU A 147 4.62 2.79 -1.26
C GLU A 147 5.40 2.00 -2.34
N THR A 148 6.22 1.03 -1.93
CA THR A 148 7.01 0.23 -2.88
C THR A 148 6.79 -1.25 -2.79
N SER A 149 6.84 -1.83 -1.59
CA SER A 149 6.90 -3.28 -1.43
C SER A 149 5.98 -3.84 -0.34
N MET A 150 5.41 -2.96 0.49
CA MET A 150 4.67 -3.31 1.72
C MET A 150 5.50 -4.19 2.66
N GLN A 151 6.84 -4.01 2.65
CA GLN A 151 7.76 -4.87 3.38
C GLN A 151 7.54 -4.78 4.89
N GLY A 152 7.18 -3.60 5.40
CA GLY A 152 6.86 -3.41 6.81
C GLY A 152 5.71 -4.31 7.26
N ALA A 153 4.57 -4.25 6.61
CA ALA A 153 3.41 -5.06 6.94
C ALA A 153 3.64 -6.56 6.71
N ARG A 154 4.36 -6.93 5.64
CA ARG A 154 4.76 -8.33 5.39
C ARG A 154 5.59 -8.89 6.53
N LYS A 155 6.59 -8.14 6.99
CA LYS A 155 7.44 -8.55 8.11
C LYS A 155 6.62 -8.80 9.37
N LEU A 156 5.65 -7.97 9.67
CA LEU A 156 4.76 -8.13 10.82
C LEU A 156 3.86 -9.36 10.69
N ALA A 157 3.31 -9.61 9.51
CA ALA A 157 2.53 -10.81 9.23
C ALA A 157 3.39 -12.09 9.40
N GLU A 158 4.63 -12.11 8.89
CA GLU A 158 5.59 -13.19 9.10
C GLU A 158 5.91 -13.44 10.58
N LEU A 159 6.04 -12.37 11.37
CA LEU A 159 6.27 -12.44 12.81
C LEU A 159 5.02 -12.85 13.61
N GLY A 160 3.83 -12.83 12.99
CA GLY A 160 2.56 -13.14 13.62
C GLY A 160 2.11 -12.09 14.66
N ARG A 161 2.49 -10.82 14.50
CA ARG A 161 2.20 -9.72 15.44
C ARG A 161 2.19 -8.32 14.79
N PRO A 162 1.52 -7.29 15.39
CA PRO A 162 0.77 -7.40 16.64
C PRO A 162 -0.49 -8.25 16.50
N ARG A 163 -1.14 -8.57 17.62
CA ARG A 163 -2.45 -9.22 17.64
C ARG A 163 -3.45 -8.35 18.33
N ALA A 164 -4.57 -8.11 17.68
CA ALA A 164 -5.72 -7.40 18.22
C ALA A 164 -7.02 -8.00 17.64
N ARG A 165 -8.16 -7.57 18.16
CA ARG A 165 -9.46 -7.93 17.61
C ARG A 165 -9.75 -7.20 16.32
N SER A 166 -9.38 -5.91 16.26
CA SER A 166 -9.74 -5.00 15.18
C SER A 166 -8.55 -4.15 14.73
N ALA A 167 -8.57 -3.72 13.46
CA ALA A 167 -7.57 -2.83 12.91
C ALA A 167 -8.19 -1.76 11.99
N ILE A 168 -7.71 -0.54 12.07
CA ILE A 168 -8.04 0.56 11.16
C ILE A 168 -6.75 1.08 10.56
N ILE A 169 -6.69 1.14 9.22
CA ILE A 169 -5.59 1.76 8.49
C ILE A 169 -6.03 3.17 8.09
N GLY A 170 -5.23 4.16 8.46
CA GLY A 170 -5.57 5.58 8.35
C GLY A 170 -5.37 6.22 6.98
N GLU A 171 -5.45 5.46 5.89
CA GLU A 171 -5.33 5.94 4.52
C GLU A 171 -6.35 7.03 4.17
N PRO A 172 -6.05 7.92 3.20
CA PRO A 172 -6.89 9.06 2.85
C PRO A 172 -8.17 8.66 2.10
N THR A 173 -9.20 8.30 2.85
CA THR A 173 -10.49 7.82 2.31
C THR A 173 -11.59 8.88 2.32
N GLY A 174 -11.30 10.13 2.70
CA GLY A 174 -12.30 11.17 2.92
C GLY A 174 -13.25 10.81 4.06
N MET A 175 -12.77 10.13 5.10
CA MET A 175 -13.56 9.62 6.23
C MET A 175 -14.71 8.67 5.81
N ARG A 176 -14.59 7.99 4.66
CA ARG A 176 -15.52 6.96 4.24
C ARG A 176 -14.93 5.59 4.50
N PRO A 177 -15.60 4.69 5.22
CA PRO A 177 -15.09 3.35 5.48
C PRO A 177 -14.84 2.60 4.17
N VAL A 178 -13.63 2.07 3.98
CA VAL A 178 -13.31 1.21 2.85
C VAL A 178 -13.31 -0.23 3.30
N ARG A 179 -14.14 -1.05 2.65
CA ARG A 179 -14.33 -2.47 2.94
C ARG A 179 -13.61 -3.40 1.97
N ALA A 180 -13.13 -2.90 0.85
CA ALA A 180 -12.50 -3.74 -0.16
C ALA A 180 -11.54 -2.96 -1.08
N HIS A 181 -10.46 -3.61 -1.47
CA HIS A 181 -9.65 -3.22 -2.61
C HIS A 181 -9.18 -4.45 -3.40
N LYS A 182 -8.84 -4.25 -4.68
CA LYS A 182 -8.26 -5.30 -5.49
C LYS A 182 -6.83 -5.60 -5.08
N GLY A 183 -6.43 -6.86 -5.25
CA GLY A 183 -5.01 -7.22 -5.22
C GLY A 183 -4.31 -6.71 -6.48
N MET A 184 -3.00 -6.54 -6.40
CA MET A 184 -2.19 -6.12 -7.53
C MET A 184 -0.90 -6.92 -7.60
N MET A 185 -0.46 -7.20 -8.83
CA MET A 185 0.83 -7.82 -9.12
C MET A 185 1.37 -7.27 -10.43
N MET A 186 2.68 -7.08 -10.48
CA MET A 186 3.40 -6.63 -11.67
C MET A 186 4.53 -7.59 -11.95
N ASP A 187 4.52 -8.18 -13.14
CA ASP A 187 5.51 -9.17 -13.55
C ASP A 187 6.02 -8.85 -14.96
N SER A 188 7.26 -9.25 -15.26
CA SER A 188 7.89 -9.17 -16.57
C SER A 188 8.02 -10.55 -17.18
N ILE A 189 7.47 -10.74 -18.36
CA ILE A 189 7.63 -11.94 -19.17
C ILE A 189 8.86 -11.71 -20.05
N ARG A 190 9.91 -12.50 -19.83
CA ARG A 190 11.16 -12.41 -20.57
C ARG A 190 11.32 -13.63 -21.46
N LEU A 191 11.53 -13.38 -22.75
CA LEU A 191 11.79 -14.42 -23.74
C LEU A 191 13.20 -14.29 -24.30
N THR A 192 13.94 -15.39 -24.27
CA THR A 192 15.27 -15.49 -24.87
C THR A 192 15.25 -16.56 -25.97
N GLY A 193 15.52 -16.12 -27.17
CA GLY A 193 15.70 -16.96 -28.36
C GLY A 193 17.16 -16.95 -28.83
N GLN A 194 17.36 -17.08 -30.12
CA GLN A 194 18.68 -17.06 -30.74
C GLN A 194 18.73 -16.01 -31.86
N SER A 195 19.66 -15.07 -31.74
CA SER A 195 19.88 -14.08 -32.79
C SER A 195 20.59 -14.71 -34.00
N GLY A 196 20.27 -14.22 -35.20
CA GLY A 196 20.87 -14.63 -36.44
C GLY A 196 20.66 -13.60 -37.55
N HIS A 197 21.22 -13.79 -38.73
CA HIS A 197 20.98 -12.93 -39.88
C HIS A 197 19.57 -13.18 -40.42
N SER A 198 18.77 -12.12 -40.60
CA SER A 198 17.35 -12.22 -40.98
C SER A 198 17.09 -12.85 -42.35
N SER A 199 18.07 -12.88 -43.23
CA SER A 199 17.95 -13.53 -44.57
C SER A 199 17.90 -15.05 -44.53
N ASP A 200 18.31 -15.66 -43.41
CA ASP A 200 18.26 -17.10 -43.21
C ASP A 200 17.62 -17.43 -41.86
N PRO A 201 16.33 -17.77 -41.84
CA PRO A 201 15.60 -18.09 -40.60
C PRO A 201 16.18 -19.29 -39.82
N ALA A 202 16.98 -20.16 -40.49
CA ALA A 202 17.59 -21.31 -39.81
C ALA A 202 18.75 -20.93 -38.88
N LEU A 203 19.26 -19.69 -38.97
CA LEU A 203 20.36 -19.20 -38.15
C LEU A 203 19.93 -18.69 -36.74
N GLY A 204 18.63 -18.63 -36.45
CA GLY A 204 18.15 -18.12 -35.18
C GLY A 204 16.78 -18.63 -34.77
N ASN A 205 16.32 -18.11 -33.65
CA ASN A 205 14.98 -18.38 -33.10
C ASN A 205 14.41 -17.07 -32.53
N SER A 206 13.34 -16.57 -33.14
CA SER A 206 12.83 -15.24 -32.87
C SER A 206 12.01 -15.17 -31.54
N ALA A 207 12.55 -14.49 -30.55
CA ALA A 207 11.82 -14.17 -29.32
C ALA A 207 10.61 -13.27 -29.61
N LEU A 208 10.66 -12.41 -30.63
CA LEU A 208 9.55 -11.51 -30.98
C LEU A 208 8.37 -12.27 -31.62
N ASP A 209 8.65 -13.27 -32.45
CA ASP A 209 7.60 -14.13 -33.02
C ASP A 209 6.93 -14.96 -31.92
N ALA A 210 7.70 -15.48 -30.97
CA ALA A 210 7.16 -16.17 -29.80
C ALA A 210 6.34 -15.24 -28.89
N MET A 211 6.77 -13.97 -28.74
CA MET A 211 6.03 -12.97 -27.94
C MET A 211 4.64 -12.68 -28.54
N HIS A 212 4.48 -12.70 -29.85
CA HIS A 212 3.16 -12.60 -30.49
C HIS A 212 2.21 -13.71 -30.01
N ALA A 213 2.66 -14.95 -29.91
CA ALA A 213 1.87 -16.07 -29.42
C ALA A 213 1.57 -15.92 -27.91
N VAL A 214 2.56 -15.49 -27.12
CA VAL A 214 2.41 -15.17 -25.69
C VAL A 214 1.35 -14.09 -25.45
N ILE A 215 1.42 -12.98 -26.18
CA ILE A 215 0.42 -11.91 -26.10
C ILE A 215 -0.99 -12.43 -26.42
N SER A 216 -1.12 -13.26 -27.46
CA SER A 216 -2.40 -13.85 -27.84
C SER A 216 -2.99 -14.72 -26.73
N GLU A 217 -2.17 -15.52 -26.05
CA GLU A 217 -2.63 -16.32 -24.90
C GLU A 217 -2.98 -15.46 -23.68
N LEU A 218 -2.20 -14.40 -23.41
CA LEU A 218 -2.53 -13.48 -22.32
C LEU A 218 -3.85 -12.73 -22.54
N ILE A 219 -4.14 -12.33 -23.78
CA ILE A 219 -5.44 -11.73 -24.13
C ILE A 219 -6.58 -12.74 -23.94
N LYS A 220 -6.38 -14.00 -24.31
CA LYS A 220 -7.34 -15.07 -24.05
C LYS A 220 -7.53 -15.28 -22.55
N PHE A 221 -6.45 -15.40 -21.78
CA PHE A 221 -6.48 -15.54 -20.34
C PHE A 221 -7.21 -14.38 -19.66
N ARG A 222 -6.94 -13.14 -20.05
CA ARG A 222 -7.67 -11.94 -19.60
C ARG A 222 -9.18 -12.08 -19.79
N ASN A 223 -9.63 -12.56 -20.95
CA ASN A 223 -11.03 -12.75 -21.24
C ASN A 223 -11.66 -13.89 -20.40
N GLU A 224 -10.90 -14.96 -20.17
CA GLU A 224 -11.32 -16.06 -19.28
C GLU A 224 -11.48 -15.59 -17.82
N LEU A 225 -10.50 -14.78 -17.32
CA LEU A 225 -10.58 -14.19 -15.98
C LEU A 225 -11.84 -13.31 -15.84
N LYS A 226 -12.11 -12.47 -16.83
CA LYS A 226 -13.30 -11.60 -16.85
C LYS A 226 -14.61 -12.38 -16.84
N GLN A 227 -14.67 -13.55 -17.48
CA GLN A 227 -15.85 -14.40 -17.51
C GLN A 227 -16.03 -15.22 -16.24
N LYS A 228 -14.93 -15.63 -15.64
CA LYS A 228 -14.91 -16.55 -14.48
C LYS A 228 -15.15 -15.83 -13.15
N TYR A 229 -14.63 -14.62 -13.01
CA TYR A 229 -14.64 -13.88 -11.75
C TYR A 229 -15.42 -12.58 -11.89
N HIS A 230 -16.33 -12.36 -10.95
CA HIS A 230 -17.18 -11.17 -10.92
C HIS A 230 -17.48 -10.73 -9.49
N SER A 231 -17.47 -9.43 -9.21
CA SER A 231 -17.83 -8.85 -7.92
C SER A 231 -18.40 -7.44 -8.09
N GLU A 232 -19.68 -7.28 -7.79
CA GLU A 232 -20.44 -6.02 -7.92
C GLU A 232 -19.99 -4.93 -6.94
N ILE A 233 -19.14 -5.25 -5.96
CA ILE A 233 -18.63 -4.26 -5.02
C ILE A 233 -17.62 -3.30 -5.65
N PHE A 234 -17.09 -3.63 -6.82
CA PHE A 234 -16.13 -2.81 -7.56
C PHE A 234 -16.77 -2.17 -8.78
N GLU A 235 -16.42 -0.94 -9.08
CA GLU A 235 -16.82 -0.25 -10.30
C GLU A 235 -16.43 -1.06 -11.56
N ILE A 236 -15.21 -1.60 -11.60
CA ILE A 236 -14.79 -2.59 -12.59
C ILE A 236 -14.96 -3.98 -11.96
N PRO A 237 -16.06 -4.72 -12.21
CA PRO A 237 -16.47 -5.86 -11.40
C PRO A 237 -15.73 -7.17 -11.74
N TYR A 238 -14.62 -7.12 -12.42
CA TYR A 238 -13.81 -8.28 -12.83
C TYR A 238 -12.31 -8.01 -12.68
N PRO A 239 -11.47 -9.07 -12.66
CA PRO A 239 -10.02 -8.90 -12.66
C PRO A 239 -9.54 -8.26 -13.96
N THR A 240 -8.53 -7.41 -13.87
CA THR A 240 -7.92 -6.80 -15.05
C THR A 240 -6.51 -7.32 -15.27
N LEU A 241 -6.10 -7.48 -16.54
CA LEU A 241 -4.75 -7.75 -16.98
C LEU A 241 -4.38 -6.73 -18.05
N ASN A 242 -3.40 -5.89 -17.75
CA ASN A 242 -2.87 -4.89 -18.66
C ASN A 242 -1.54 -5.38 -19.24
N LEU A 243 -1.33 -5.19 -20.54
CA LEU A 243 -0.04 -5.33 -21.21
C LEU A 243 0.57 -3.93 -21.20
N GLY A 244 1.51 -3.68 -20.28
CA GLY A 244 1.98 -2.34 -19.95
C GLY A 244 3.05 -1.83 -20.89
N SER A 245 4.10 -2.59 -21.10
CA SER A 245 5.21 -2.21 -21.98
C SER A 245 5.80 -3.44 -22.67
N ILE A 246 6.37 -3.23 -23.87
CA ILE A 246 7.07 -4.26 -24.61
C ILE A 246 8.38 -3.71 -25.18
N HIS A 247 9.45 -4.47 -25.00
CA HIS A 247 10.79 -4.13 -25.50
C HIS A 247 11.45 -5.35 -26.13
N GLY A 248 11.95 -5.24 -27.36
CA GLY A 248 12.62 -6.36 -28.00
C GLY A 248 13.23 -6.02 -29.35
N GLY A 249 14.28 -6.78 -29.71
CA GLY A 249 15.03 -6.58 -30.93
C GLY A 249 15.95 -5.36 -30.89
N ASP A 250 16.90 -5.32 -31.81
CA ASP A 250 17.93 -4.27 -31.91
C ASP A 250 18.16 -3.79 -33.34
N SER A 251 17.78 -4.58 -34.33
CA SER A 251 17.97 -4.25 -35.75
C SER A 251 17.00 -5.01 -36.65
N PRO A 252 16.45 -4.38 -37.72
CA PRO A 252 15.51 -5.02 -38.63
C PRO A 252 16.13 -6.15 -39.50
N ASN A 253 17.47 -6.22 -39.63
CA ASN A 253 18.18 -7.27 -40.39
C ASN A 253 18.71 -8.39 -39.47
N ARG A 254 18.21 -8.48 -38.25
CA ARG A 254 18.62 -9.47 -37.28
C ARG A 254 17.39 -10.17 -36.66
N ILE A 255 17.47 -11.50 -36.52
CA ILE A 255 16.47 -12.27 -35.78
C ILE A 255 16.51 -11.83 -34.33
N CYS A 256 15.34 -11.49 -33.77
CA CYS A 256 15.21 -10.96 -32.41
C CYS A 256 15.59 -12.03 -31.38
N GLY A 257 16.68 -11.82 -30.63
CA GLY A 257 17.15 -12.75 -29.61
C GLY A 257 16.50 -12.55 -28.24
N HIS A 258 15.95 -11.38 -27.96
CA HIS A 258 15.34 -11.08 -26.65
C HIS A 258 14.10 -10.22 -26.81
N CYS A 259 13.03 -10.55 -26.06
CA CYS A 259 11.82 -9.74 -26.01
C CYS A 259 11.19 -9.82 -24.60
N ASN A 260 10.89 -8.67 -24.01
CA ASN A 260 10.30 -8.54 -22.69
C ASN A 260 8.92 -7.86 -22.80
N LEU A 261 7.98 -8.32 -21.98
CA LEU A 261 6.64 -7.77 -21.85
C LEU A 261 6.31 -7.61 -20.37
N ASP A 262 6.03 -6.38 -19.93
CA ASP A 262 5.61 -6.10 -18.57
C ASP A 262 4.08 -6.07 -18.48
N ILE A 263 3.55 -6.72 -17.45
CA ILE A 263 2.13 -6.87 -17.21
C ILE A 263 1.73 -6.38 -15.81
N ASP A 264 0.53 -5.79 -15.71
CA ASP A 264 -0.13 -5.44 -14.44
C ASP A 264 -1.43 -6.22 -14.34
N LEU A 265 -1.64 -6.89 -13.21
CA LEU A 265 -2.88 -7.59 -12.91
C LEU A 265 -3.52 -7.02 -11.65
N ARG A 266 -4.85 -6.81 -11.72
CA ARG A 266 -5.68 -6.43 -10.57
C ARG A 266 -6.64 -7.56 -10.26
N LEU A 267 -6.46 -8.19 -9.10
CA LEU A 267 -7.17 -9.40 -8.69
C LEU A 267 -8.34 -9.09 -7.78
N LEU A 268 -9.42 -9.85 -7.87
CA LEU A 268 -10.55 -9.75 -6.94
C LEU A 268 -10.27 -10.51 -5.64
N PRO A 269 -10.95 -10.17 -4.52
CA PRO A 269 -10.93 -10.96 -3.30
C PRO A 269 -11.20 -12.44 -3.57
N GLY A 270 -10.47 -13.32 -2.88
CA GLY A 270 -10.50 -14.77 -3.09
C GLY A 270 -9.58 -15.28 -4.20
N MET A 271 -8.93 -14.40 -4.98
CA MET A 271 -7.88 -14.78 -5.91
C MET A 271 -6.51 -14.67 -5.24
N HIS A 272 -5.68 -15.72 -5.36
CA HIS A 272 -4.35 -15.76 -4.77
C HIS A 272 -3.27 -15.45 -5.81
N LEU A 273 -2.37 -14.51 -5.52
CA LEU A 273 -1.30 -14.02 -6.39
C LEU A 273 -0.47 -15.18 -6.98
N GLU A 274 0.05 -16.06 -6.12
CA GLU A 274 0.92 -17.16 -6.56
C GLU A 274 0.17 -18.21 -7.39
N THR A 275 -1.11 -18.42 -7.15
CA THR A 275 -1.95 -19.29 -8.00
C THR A 275 -2.06 -18.72 -9.41
N VAL A 276 -2.27 -17.42 -9.53
CA VAL A 276 -2.36 -16.74 -10.83
C VAL A 276 -0.99 -16.74 -11.53
N ARG A 277 0.11 -16.49 -10.82
CA ARG A 277 1.47 -16.60 -11.36
C ARG A 277 1.77 -18.01 -11.88
N ALA A 278 1.39 -19.03 -11.10
CA ALA A 278 1.58 -20.43 -11.52
C ALA A 278 0.79 -20.77 -12.79
N GLU A 279 -0.45 -20.26 -12.91
CA GLU A 279 -1.28 -20.43 -14.10
C GLU A 279 -0.65 -19.74 -15.32
N ILE A 280 -0.17 -18.50 -15.18
CA ILE A 280 0.55 -17.79 -16.24
C ILE A 280 1.77 -18.59 -16.67
N ARG A 281 2.62 -19.03 -15.73
CA ARG A 281 3.81 -19.84 -16.04
C ARG A 281 3.44 -21.10 -16.81
N GLN A 282 2.42 -21.81 -16.38
CA GLN A 282 1.99 -23.04 -17.04
C GLN A 282 1.51 -22.77 -18.47
N ARG A 283 0.67 -21.77 -18.70
CA ARG A 283 0.13 -21.40 -20.01
C ARG A 283 1.24 -21.02 -20.97
N LEU A 284 2.16 -20.18 -20.53
CA LEU A 284 3.21 -19.65 -21.39
C LEU A 284 4.27 -20.72 -21.74
N ARG A 285 4.58 -21.65 -20.83
CA ARG A 285 5.45 -22.81 -21.14
C ARG A 285 4.87 -23.70 -22.22
N THR A 286 3.55 -23.90 -22.28
CA THR A 286 2.93 -24.70 -23.37
C THR A 286 3.18 -24.09 -24.77
N ILE A 287 3.50 -22.79 -24.82
CA ILE A 287 3.81 -22.06 -26.06
C ILE A 287 5.32 -22.02 -26.30
N THR A 288 6.10 -21.66 -25.28
CA THR A 288 7.54 -21.38 -25.43
C THR A 288 8.38 -22.65 -25.55
N ASP A 289 8.07 -23.72 -24.80
CA ASP A 289 8.84 -24.96 -24.80
C ASP A 289 8.87 -25.63 -26.19
N PRO A 290 7.74 -25.80 -26.92
CA PRO A 290 7.75 -26.35 -28.25
C PRO A 290 8.51 -25.50 -29.27
N LEU A 291 8.62 -24.20 -29.04
CA LEU A 291 9.33 -23.25 -29.88
C LEU A 291 10.84 -23.22 -29.57
N GLY A 292 11.29 -23.88 -28.50
CA GLY A 292 12.68 -23.81 -28.05
C GLY A 292 13.09 -22.38 -27.59
N ILE A 293 12.14 -21.62 -27.06
CA ILE A 293 12.35 -20.28 -26.49
C ILE A 293 12.45 -20.41 -24.97
N GLU A 294 13.51 -19.89 -24.41
CA GLU A 294 13.63 -19.75 -22.95
C GLU A 294 12.65 -18.71 -22.43
N PHE A 295 11.89 -19.07 -21.39
CA PHE A 295 10.88 -18.23 -20.78
C PHE A 295 11.14 -18.06 -19.29
N GLU A 296 11.12 -16.81 -18.84
CA GLU A 296 11.16 -16.43 -17.43
C GLU A 296 9.99 -15.49 -17.10
N LEU A 297 9.32 -15.72 -15.96
CA LEU A 297 8.40 -14.78 -15.34
C LEU A 297 9.08 -14.14 -14.14
N VAL A 298 9.50 -12.90 -14.30
CA VAL A 298 10.23 -12.12 -13.29
C VAL A 298 9.24 -11.23 -12.56
N THR A 299 9.23 -11.33 -11.24
CA THR A 299 8.42 -10.46 -10.39
C THR A 299 9.03 -9.06 -10.31
N LEU A 300 8.34 -8.05 -10.80
CA LEU A 300 8.73 -6.63 -10.70
C LEU A 300 8.28 -6.03 -9.36
N PHE A 301 7.13 -6.49 -8.88
CA PHE A 301 6.54 -6.13 -7.61
C PHE A 301 5.98 -7.40 -6.96
N SER A 302 6.34 -7.66 -5.70
CA SER A 302 5.93 -8.89 -5.00
C SER A 302 4.41 -9.10 -4.98
N GLY A 303 3.67 -8.00 -5.08
CA GLY A 303 2.21 -7.98 -5.15
C GLY A 303 1.59 -7.73 -3.79
N THR A 304 0.40 -7.17 -3.80
CA THR A 304 -0.45 -7.01 -2.62
C THR A 304 -1.70 -7.85 -2.81
N PRO A 305 -2.05 -8.72 -1.87
CA PRO A 305 -3.31 -9.47 -1.94
C PRO A 305 -4.51 -8.54 -2.01
N ALA A 306 -5.65 -9.04 -2.51
CA ALA A 306 -6.90 -8.31 -2.41
C ALA A 306 -7.39 -8.26 -0.96
N PHE A 307 -8.01 -7.17 -0.60
CA PHE A 307 -8.62 -6.94 0.71
C PHE A 307 -10.14 -6.98 0.64
N PHE A 308 -10.75 -7.59 1.65
CA PHE A 308 -12.20 -7.60 1.80
C PHE A 308 -12.57 -7.74 3.28
N ALA A 309 -13.24 -6.74 3.84
CA ALA A 309 -13.86 -6.86 5.16
C ALA A 309 -15.11 -7.75 5.06
N GLU A 310 -15.22 -8.73 5.95
CA GLU A 310 -16.33 -9.65 5.97
C GLU A 310 -17.68 -8.94 6.13
N GLU A 311 -18.77 -9.56 5.64
CA GLU A 311 -20.09 -8.93 5.67
C GLU A 311 -20.61 -8.73 7.09
N ASP A 312 -20.18 -9.55 8.03
CA ASP A 312 -20.53 -9.50 9.46
C ASP A 312 -19.52 -8.70 10.31
N SER A 313 -18.60 -7.96 9.68
CA SER A 313 -17.63 -7.11 10.37
C SER A 313 -18.33 -6.12 11.30
N LYS A 314 -18.07 -6.29 12.60
CA LYS A 314 -18.58 -5.38 13.61
C LYS A 314 -17.89 -4.02 13.58
N LEU A 315 -16.62 -4.01 13.17
CA LEU A 315 -15.84 -2.79 13.01
C LEU A 315 -16.40 -1.96 11.86
N LEU A 316 -16.67 -2.58 10.71
CA LEU A 316 -17.26 -1.90 9.56
C LEU A 316 -18.62 -1.29 9.91
N ALA A 317 -19.53 -2.08 10.51
CA ALA A 317 -20.85 -1.59 10.93
C ALA A 317 -20.77 -0.42 11.92
N THR A 318 -19.78 -0.45 12.83
CA THR A 318 -19.53 0.64 13.77
C THR A 318 -19.01 1.89 13.05
N ALA A 319 -18.05 1.72 12.12
CA ALA A 319 -17.50 2.82 11.35
C ALA A 319 -18.56 3.48 10.45
N GLU A 320 -19.41 2.70 9.78
CA GLU A 320 -20.54 3.21 8.99
C GLU A 320 -21.51 4.03 9.84
N LYS A 321 -21.81 3.56 11.04
CA LYS A 321 -22.68 4.28 11.99
C LYS A 321 -22.05 5.59 12.48
N LEU A 322 -20.75 5.59 12.80
CA LEU A 322 -20.06 6.77 13.33
C LEU A 322 -19.80 7.83 12.26
N THR A 323 -19.49 7.42 11.05
CA THR A 323 -19.21 8.33 9.92
C THR A 323 -20.48 8.75 9.17
N GLY A 324 -21.56 7.98 9.27
CA GLY A 324 -22.79 8.17 8.48
C GLY A 324 -22.63 7.78 7.02
N HIS A 325 -21.55 7.09 6.64
CA HIS A 325 -21.24 6.65 5.27
C HIS A 325 -21.23 5.13 5.17
N ALA A 326 -21.85 4.59 4.12
CA ALA A 326 -21.73 3.17 3.80
C ALA A 326 -20.31 2.81 3.34
N GLY A 327 -19.88 1.59 3.62
CA GLY A 327 -18.59 1.06 3.19
C GLY A 327 -18.47 0.98 1.68
N ILE A 328 -17.34 1.46 1.15
CA ILE A 328 -17.02 1.51 -0.28
C ILE A 328 -15.88 0.57 -0.65
N SER A 329 -15.68 0.33 -1.92
CA SER A 329 -14.46 -0.25 -2.47
C SER A 329 -13.59 0.82 -3.11
N VAL A 330 -12.27 0.57 -3.14
CA VAL A 330 -11.28 1.46 -3.75
C VAL A 330 -10.40 0.72 -4.76
N ALA A 331 -9.71 1.49 -5.61
CA ALA A 331 -8.85 0.93 -6.64
C ALA A 331 -7.38 0.79 -6.20
N PHE A 332 -6.94 1.55 -5.18
CA PHE A 332 -5.60 1.47 -4.62
C PHE A 332 -5.47 0.28 -3.64
N GLY A 333 -4.24 -0.19 -3.46
CA GLY A 333 -3.93 -1.24 -2.48
C GLY A 333 -3.53 -0.63 -1.16
N THR A 334 -3.58 -1.42 -0.08
CA THR A 334 -3.17 -1.04 1.26
C THR A 334 -2.59 -2.23 2.01
N GLU A 335 -2.10 -2.02 3.22
CA GLU A 335 -1.63 -3.07 4.12
C GLU A 335 -2.75 -3.95 4.71
N GLY A 336 -4.04 -3.67 4.39
CA GLY A 336 -5.21 -4.38 4.93
C GLY A 336 -5.13 -5.90 4.92
N PRO A 337 -4.71 -6.55 3.82
CA PRO A 337 -4.58 -8.01 3.75
C PRO A 337 -3.63 -8.60 4.79
N PHE A 338 -2.55 -7.90 5.12
CA PHE A 338 -1.55 -8.38 6.10
C PHE A 338 -2.07 -8.32 7.53
N LEU A 339 -2.88 -7.30 7.85
CA LEU A 339 -3.55 -7.22 9.16
C LEU A 339 -4.68 -8.26 9.28
N GLN A 340 -5.37 -8.58 8.18
CA GLN A 340 -6.33 -9.69 8.15
C GLN A 340 -5.63 -11.05 8.33
N GLU A 341 -4.44 -11.25 7.76
CA GLU A 341 -3.65 -12.47 7.97
C GLU A 341 -3.29 -12.68 9.43
N LEU A 342 -3.11 -11.58 10.18
CA LEU A 342 -2.92 -11.60 11.64
C LEU A 342 -4.22 -11.87 12.43
N GLY A 343 -5.36 -12.04 11.75
CA GLY A 343 -6.66 -12.39 12.34
C GLY A 343 -7.49 -11.21 12.81
N MET A 344 -7.19 -9.98 12.37
CA MET A 344 -7.91 -8.78 12.78
C MET A 344 -9.09 -8.48 11.85
N ASP A 345 -10.24 -8.12 12.41
CA ASP A 345 -11.33 -7.44 11.69
C ASP A 345 -10.82 -6.07 11.26
N THR A 346 -10.63 -5.87 9.95
CA THR A 346 -9.87 -4.73 9.40
C THR A 346 -10.73 -3.89 8.47
N ILE A 347 -10.62 -2.57 8.61
CA ILE A 347 -11.15 -1.57 7.66
C ILE A 347 -10.07 -0.54 7.34
N ILE A 348 -10.30 0.23 6.27
CA ILE A 348 -9.44 1.36 5.91
C ILE A 348 -10.27 2.63 6.05
N LEU A 349 -9.79 3.61 6.82
CA LEU A 349 -10.50 4.85 7.08
C LEU A 349 -9.57 5.90 7.65
N GLY A 350 -9.44 7.02 6.97
CA GLY A 350 -8.63 8.13 7.44
C GLY A 350 -8.99 9.46 6.76
N PRO A 351 -8.36 10.55 7.24
CA PRO A 351 -8.57 11.91 6.73
C PRO A 351 -7.88 12.11 5.38
N GLY A 352 -8.27 13.17 4.67
CA GLY A 352 -7.73 13.47 3.35
C GLY A 352 -8.41 12.71 2.22
N ASN A 353 -7.99 12.98 0.99
CA ASN A 353 -8.55 12.35 -0.20
C ASN A 353 -7.40 11.74 -1.02
N ILE A 354 -7.57 10.51 -1.45
CA ILE A 354 -6.60 9.79 -2.28
C ILE A 354 -6.24 10.51 -3.59
N ASP A 355 -7.10 11.36 -4.10
CA ASP A 355 -6.82 12.17 -5.29
C ASP A 355 -5.68 13.17 -5.07
N GLN A 356 -5.27 13.42 -3.82
CA GLN A 356 -4.14 14.27 -3.46
C GLN A 356 -2.83 13.49 -3.28
N ALA A 357 -2.91 12.17 -3.12
CA ALA A 357 -1.75 11.30 -3.02
C ALA A 357 -0.94 11.32 -4.33
N HIS A 358 0.39 11.26 -4.22
CA HIS A 358 1.32 11.19 -5.35
C HIS A 358 1.22 12.39 -6.32
N GLN A 359 0.74 13.53 -5.83
CA GLN A 359 0.61 14.77 -6.62
C GLN A 359 1.51 15.89 -6.06
N PRO A 360 2.08 16.75 -6.92
CA PRO A 360 2.67 18.00 -6.45
C PRO A 360 1.63 18.82 -5.68
N ASP A 361 2.10 19.58 -4.70
CA ASP A 361 1.22 20.35 -3.80
C ASP A 361 0.18 19.47 -3.07
N GLU A 362 0.58 18.26 -2.68
CA GLU A 362 -0.24 17.39 -1.81
C GLU A 362 -0.76 18.18 -0.61
N TYR A 363 -2.05 18.05 -0.32
CA TYR A 363 -2.68 18.77 0.79
C TYR A 363 -3.76 17.96 1.51
N MET A 364 -3.97 18.30 2.79
CA MET A 364 -5.11 17.89 3.60
C MET A 364 -5.99 19.10 3.89
N SER A 365 -7.30 19.01 3.67
CA SER A 365 -8.25 20.04 4.09
C SER A 365 -8.39 20.07 5.61
N LEU A 366 -8.35 21.27 6.22
CA LEU A 366 -8.54 21.44 7.66
C LEU A 366 -9.86 20.88 8.17
N GLU A 367 -10.91 20.87 7.33
CA GLU A 367 -12.24 20.33 7.68
C GLU A 367 -12.22 18.81 7.93
N MET A 368 -11.22 18.07 7.42
CA MET A 368 -11.10 16.61 7.61
C MET A 368 -10.51 16.24 8.98
N ILE A 369 -9.79 17.14 9.63
CA ILE A 369 -9.05 16.86 10.86
C ILE A 369 -10.01 16.56 12.03
N LYS A 370 -10.96 17.47 12.28
CA LYS A 370 -11.87 17.29 13.41
C LYS A 370 -12.77 16.05 13.29
N PRO A 371 -13.40 15.75 12.16
CA PRO A 371 -14.16 14.51 12.00
C PRO A 371 -13.32 13.25 12.25
N CYS A 372 -12.04 13.25 11.84
CA CYS A 372 -11.13 12.15 12.11
C CYS A 372 -10.85 12.01 13.61
N ILE A 373 -10.51 13.09 14.29
CA ILE A 373 -10.30 13.08 15.75
C ILE A 373 -11.55 12.56 16.47
N ASP A 374 -12.75 13.08 16.15
CA ASP A 374 -14.01 12.69 16.79
C ASP A 374 -14.31 11.20 16.55
N PHE A 375 -14.07 10.69 15.36
CA PHE A 375 -14.22 9.27 15.02
C PHE A 375 -13.24 8.40 15.83
N LEU A 376 -11.95 8.76 15.83
CA LEU A 376 -10.91 8.01 16.54
C LEU A 376 -11.19 7.97 18.06
N GLN A 377 -11.60 9.07 18.68
CA GLN A 377 -11.98 9.08 20.08
C GLN A 377 -13.12 8.11 20.38
N GLN A 378 -14.15 8.10 19.55
CA GLN A 378 -15.30 7.24 19.74
C GLN A 378 -14.96 5.76 19.55
N ILE A 379 -14.19 5.44 18.51
CA ILE A 379 -13.83 4.04 18.23
C ILE A 379 -12.85 3.48 19.28
N ILE A 380 -11.87 4.27 19.73
CA ILE A 380 -10.95 3.88 20.81
C ILE A 380 -11.76 3.64 22.10
N SER A 381 -12.68 4.56 22.45
CA SER A 381 -13.51 4.39 23.65
C SER A 381 -14.37 3.14 23.60
N GLN A 382 -14.92 2.78 22.45
CA GLN A 382 -15.76 1.59 22.29
C GLN A 382 -14.98 0.27 22.26
N GLN A 383 -13.71 0.30 21.80
CA GLN A 383 -12.92 -0.89 21.55
C GLN A 383 -11.93 -1.18 22.68
N CYS A 384 -11.51 -0.17 23.44
CA CYS A 384 -10.42 -0.29 24.40
C CYS A 384 -10.76 0.11 25.84
N LEU A 385 -11.82 0.93 26.07
CA LEU A 385 -12.27 1.35 27.40
C LEU A 385 -13.48 0.55 27.87
#